data_a8fba1f2ddc336d42266b346754eded3
#
_entry.id   a8fba1f2ddc336d42266b346754eded3
#
_cell.length_a   1.000
_cell.length_b   1.000
_cell.length_c   1.000
_cell.angle_alpha   90.00
_cell.angle_beta   90.00
_cell.angle_gamma   90.00
#
_symmetry.space_group_name_H-M   'P 1'
#
loop_
_entity.id
_entity.type
_entity.pdbx_description
1 polymer ?
#
loop_
_entity_poly.entity_id
_entity_poly.type
_entity_poly.pdbx_seq_one_letter_code
_entity_poly.pdbx_strand_id
1 'polypeptide(L)'
;RQRQMCIRDRYIDEAKKARKRIEDIIVKTPLLHSDIFSKLSSNNVFMKCENLQVTGAYKIRGALNKISQLSKEEKIKGVVCSSAGNHAQGVAYASSILGIESTIVMPKTTPYLKVQSTKNYGGNTVLFGSCYDDAFLEAKRIEKEEGKVFIPPFDDFDIIYGQGTIGLEILEDLPDVDYIICPVGGGGLISGISLVAKSLNPGIKIIGVQASGAPSMYESINKGERITLEQVNTLSLIHI
;
A
#
# COMPACT_ATOMS: atom_id res chain seq x y z
N ARG A 1 14.87 -27.12 -4.12
CA ARG A 1 13.56 -27.27 -3.43
C ARG A 1 13.61 -26.80 -1.98
N GLN A 2 14.55 -27.24 -1.14
CA GLN A 2 14.69 -26.81 0.27
C GLN A 2 14.89 -25.29 0.42
N ARG A 3 15.77 -24.68 -0.39
CA ARG A 3 16.00 -23.23 -0.38
C ARG A 3 14.76 -22.40 -0.75
N GLN A 4 13.96 -22.85 -1.70
CA GLN A 4 12.71 -22.20 -2.08
C GLN A 4 11.63 -22.36 -1.00
N MET A 5 11.59 -23.46 -0.27
CA MET A 5 10.68 -23.69 0.85
C MET A 5 11.00 -22.73 2.01
N CYS A 6 12.25 -22.61 2.40
CA CYS A 6 12.70 -21.66 3.43
C CYS A 6 12.40 -20.18 3.09
N ILE A 7 12.46 -19.80 1.81
CA ILE A 7 12.15 -18.45 1.36
C ILE A 7 10.63 -18.18 1.48
N ARG A 8 9.80 -19.14 1.08
CA ARG A 8 8.32 -19.03 1.17
C ARG A 8 7.84 -18.93 2.62
N ASP A 9 8.38 -19.79 3.49
CA ASP A 9 8.03 -19.77 4.92
C ASP A 9 8.37 -18.43 5.57
N ARG A 10 9.48 -17.81 5.19
CA ARG A 10 9.90 -16.50 5.67
C ARG A 10 8.87 -15.40 5.33
N TYR A 11 8.34 -15.38 4.10
CA TYR A 11 7.39 -14.33 3.70
C TYR A 11 6.06 -14.43 4.43
N ILE A 12 5.56 -15.65 4.66
CA ILE A 12 4.35 -15.86 5.47
C ILE A 12 4.59 -15.41 6.91
N ASP A 13 5.71 -15.76 7.49
CA ASP A 13 6.04 -15.40 8.87
C ASP A 13 6.12 -13.87 9.04
N GLU A 14 6.73 -13.16 8.08
CA GLU A 14 6.77 -11.70 8.12
C GLU A 14 5.36 -11.07 7.97
N ALA A 15 4.51 -11.61 7.08
CA ALA A 15 3.13 -11.14 6.96
C ALA A 15 2.31 -11.42 8.25
N LYS A 16 2.51 -12.57 8.91
CA LYS A 16 1.89 -12.90 10.21
C LYS A 16 2.38 -11.96 11.32
N LYS A 17 3.68 -11.64 11.35
CA LYS A 17 4.23 -10.65 12.28
C LYS A 17 3.66 -9.26 12.01
N ALA A 18 3.55 -8.87 10.73
CA ALA A 18 2.91 -7.62 10.34
C ALA A 18 1.47 -7.55 10.85
N ARG A 19 0.68 -8.64 10.67
CA ARG A 19 -0.69 -8.71 11.21
C ARG A 19 -0.73 -8.46 12.72
N LYS A 20 0.10 -9.13 13.49
CA LYS A 20 0.16 -8.95 14.96
C LYS A 20 0.48 -7.52 15.39
N ARG A 21 1.26 -6.77 14.57
CA ARG A 21 1.61 -5.38 14.88
C ARG A 21 0.47 -4.41 14.63
N ILE A 22 -0.45 -4.76 13.71
CA ILE A 22 -1.46 -3.82 13.22
C ILE A 22 -2.90 -4.21 13.60
N GLU A 23 -3.17 -5.45 14.02
CA GLU A 23 -4.51 -6.02 14.21
C GLU A 23 -5.40 -5.27 15.21
N ASP A 24 -4.82 -4.65 16.24
CA ASP A 24 -5.56 -3.86 17.23
C ASP A 24 -6.00 -2.47 16.72
N ILE A 25 -5.44 -2.03 15.59
CA ILE A 25 -5.64 -0.67 15.06
C ILE A 25 -6.45 -0.69 13.77
N ILE A 26 -6.21 -1.67 12.90
CA ILE A 26 -6.91 -1.79 11.63
C ILE A 26 -8.24 -2.53 11.76
N VAL A 27 -9.10 -2.37 10.78
CA VAL A 27 -10.31 -3.18 10.64
C VAL A 27 -9.99 -4.44 9.83
N LYS A 28 -10.39 -5.65 10.32
CA LYS A 28 -10.53 -6.81 9.44
C LYS A 28 -11.73 -6.55 8.53
N THR A 29 -11.46 -6.04 7.34
CA THR A 29 -12.50 -5.65 6.40
C THR A 29 -13.28 -6.87 5.90
N PRO A 30 -14.60 -6.75 5.63
CA PRO A 30 -15.38 -7.88 5.19
C PRO A 30 -15.00 -8.33 3.77
N LEU A 31 -15.16 -9.63 3.52
CA LEU A 31 -15.15 -10.25 2.21
C LEU A 31 -16.60 -10.52 1.79
N LEU A 32 -17.16 -9.70 0.92
CA LEU A 32 -18.57 -9.72 0.56
C LEU A 32 -18.81 -10.37 -0.80
N HIS A 33 -19.78 -11.30 -0.88
CA HIS A 33 -20.23 -11.83 -2.17
C HIS A 33 -20.91 -10.74 -3.00
N SER A 34 -20.64 -10.70 -4.29
CA SER A 34 -21.23 -9.76 -5.23
C SER A 34 -22.11 -10.47 -6.25
N ASP A 35 -23.43 -10.41 -6.08
CA ASP A 35 -24.39 -11.01 -7.02
C ASP A 35 -24.27 -10.44 -8.43
N ILE A 36 -24.01 -9.12 -8.53
CA ILE A 36 -23.88 -8.43 -9.82
C ILE A 36 -22.69 -8.97 -10.60
N PHE A 37 -21.49 -8.94 -10.01
CA PHE A 37 -20.29 -9.40 -10.69
C PHE A 37 -20.28 -10.92 -10.88
N SER A 38 -20.90 -11.68 -9.98
CA SER A 38 -21.04 -13.11 -10.14
C SER A 38 -21.91 -13.46 -11.34
N LYS A 39 -23.05 -12.79 -11.52
CA LYS A 39 -23.92 -12.97 -12.71
C LYS A 39 -23.23 -12.54 -13.99
N LEU A 40 -22.55 -11.39 -14.00
CA LEU A 40 -21.85 -10.88 -15.19
C LEU A 40 -20.71 -11.78 -15.68
N SER A 41 -20.00 -12.42 -14.76
CA SER A 41 -18.83 -13.25 -15.07
C SER A 41 -19.13 -14.74 -15.11
N SER A 42 -20.32 -15.18 -14.69
CA SER A 42 -20.67 -16.59 -14.47
C SER A 42 -19.70 -17.30 -13.50
N ASN A 43 -19.23 -16.55 -12.49
CA ASN A 43 -18.35 -17.05 -11.43
C ASN A 43 -18.88 -16.63 -10.06
N ASN A 44 -18.28 -17.16 -8.98
CA ASN A 44 -18.54 -16.68 -7.62
C ASN A 44 -17.54 -15.55 -7.30
N VAL A 45 -18.01 -14.31 -7.32
CA VAL A 45 -17.16 -13.13 -7.10
C VAL A 45 -17.36 -12.58 -5.70
N PHE A 46 -16.25 -12.39 -4.98
CA PHE A 46 -16.20 -11.79 -3.66
C PHE A 46 -15.36 -10.51 -3.71
N MET A 47 -15.73 -9.52 -2.91
CA MET A 47 -15.05 -8.23 -2.82
C MET A 47 -14.45 -8.05 -1.44
N LYS A 48 -13.13 -7.94 -1.34
CA LYS A 48 -12.43 -7.52 -0.12
C LYS A 48 -12.53 -6.01 0.02
N CYS A 49 -13.36 -5.56 0.95
CA CYS A 49 -13.82 -4.17 1.02
C CYS A 49 -12.83 -3.26 1.76
N GLU A 50 -11.64 -3.03 1.23
CA GLU A 50 -10.63 -2.14 1.83
C GLU A 50 -11.03 -0.64 1.83
N ASN A 51 -12.10 -0.26 1.16
CA ASN A 51 -12.74 1.05 1.31
C ASN A 51 -13.41 1.24 2.69
N LEU A 52 -13.63 0.16 3.44
CA LEU A 52 -14.15 0.19 4.81
C LEU A 52 -13.03 0.23 5.87
N GLN A 53 -11.79 0.33 5.47
CA GLN A 53 -10.65 0.48 6.38
C GLN A 53 -10.69 1.87 7.07
N VAL A 54 -10.04 2.02 8.22
CA VAL A 54 -10.06 3.24 9.05
C VAL A 54 -9.71 4.53 8.29
N THR A 55 -8.88 4.45 7.26
CA THR A 55 -8.55 5.60 6.39
C THR A 55 -9.23 5.54 5.03
N GLY A 56 -10.25 4.67 4.87
CA GLY A 56 -10.94 4.47 3.60
C GLY A 56 -10.13 3.74 2.53
N ALA A 57 -8.97 3.16 2.88
CA ALA A 57 -8.10 2.45 1.95
C ALA A 57 -7.08 1.56 2.67
N TYR A 58 -6.59 0.54 1.97
CA TYR A 58 -5.64 -0.46 2.47
C TYR A 58 -4.26 0.10 2.87
N LYS A 59 -3.89 1.29 2.44
CA LYS A 59 -2.54 1.86 2.62
C LYS A 59 -2.10 1.97 4.08
N ILE A 60 -3.03 2.11 5.00
CA ILE A 60 -2.76 2.13 6.43
C ILE A 60 -2.04 0.87 6.93
N ARG A 61 -2.35 -0.30 6.38
CA ARG A 61 -1.76 -1.58 6.79
C ARG A 61 -0.24 -1.58 6.65
N GLY A 62 0.26 -1.20 5.48
CA GLY A 62 1.70 -1.10 5.23
C GLY A 62 2.35 0.05 5.99
N ALA A 63 1.73 1.23 5.99
CA ALA A 63 2.26 2.40 6.70
C ALA A 63 2.41 2.10 8.20
N LEU A 64 1.39 1.55 8.84
CA LEU A 64 1.40 1.20 10.25
C LEU A 64 2.43 0.11 10.55
N ASN A 65 2.51 -0.96 9.73
CA ASN A 65 3.49 -2.01 9.92
C ASN A 65 4.92 -1.47 9.86
N LYS A 66 5.23 -0.58 8.93
CA LYS A 66 6.56 0.02 8.82
C LYS A 66 6.87 0.97 9.98
N ILE A 67 5.99 1.92 10.25
CA ILE A 67 6.21 2.96 11.26
C ILE A 67 6.31 2.36 12.67
N SER A 68 5.55 1.30 12.98
CA SER A 68 5.60 0.63 14.27
C SER A 68 6.98 0.04 14.60
N GLN A 69 7.76 -0.32 13.59
CA GLN A 69 9.07 -0.97 13.71
C GLN A 69 10.25 0.01 13.79
N LEU A 70 10.01 1.31 13.69
CA LEU A 70 11.05 2.31 13.81
C LEU A 70 11.72 2.27 15.18
N SER A 71 13.02 2.49 15.24
CA SER A 71 13.79 2.62 16.45
C SER A 71 13.33 3.83 17.29
N LYS A 72 13.73 3.91 18.54
CA LYS A 72 13.41 5.06 19.39
C LYS A 72 13.96 6.37 18.81
N GLU A 73 15.17 6.33 18.27
CA GLU A 73 15.84 7.47 17.66
C GLU A 73 15.10 7.94 16.39
N GLU A 74 14.66 7.01 15.56
CA GLU A 74 13.88 7.29 14.34
C GLU A 74 12.50 7.87 14.70
N LYS A 75 11.83 7.34 15.72
CA LYS A 75 10.54 7.86 16.20
C LYS A 75 10.64 9.30 16.70
N ILE A 76 11.72 9.67 17.36
CA ILE A 76 11.97 11.03 17.86
C ILE A 76 12.15 12.00 16.66
N LYS A 77 12.85 11.57 15.61
CA LYS A 77 13.05 12.39 14.41
C LYS A 77 11.78 12.55 13.58
N GLY A 78 10.86 11.60 13.69
CA GLY A 78 9.62 11.58 12.93
C GLY A 78 9.77 10.97 11.54
N VAL A 79 8.68 11.03 10.78
CA VAL A 79 8.62 10.44 9.44
C VAL A 79 8.24 11.47 8.39
N VAL A 80 8.60 11.19 7.14
CA VAL A 80 8.23 12.01 5.99
C VAL A 80 7.76 11.13 4.83
N CYS A 81 6.76 11.58 4.08
CA CYS A 81 6.40 10.95 2.81
C CYS A 81 5.95 12.00 1.77
N SER A 82 5.95 11.60 0.49
CA SER A 82 5.34 12.37 -0.59
C SER A 82 4.10 11.64 -1.09
N SER A 83 2.93 12.21 -0.87
CA SER A 83 1.66 11.68 -1.40
C SER A 83 0.53 12.68 -1.15
N ALA A 84 -0.39 12.79 -2.09
CA ALA A 84 -1.63 13.57 -1.95
C ALA A 84 -2.89 12.70 -1.85
N GLY A 85 -2.74 11.40 -1.52
CA GLY A 85 -3.86 10.44 -1.52
C GLY A 85 -3.85 9.50 -0.32
N ASN A 86 -4.26 8.27 -0.56
CA ASN A 86 -4.45 7.25 0.49
C ASN A 86 -3.19 6.93 1.30
N HIS A 87 -2.00 7.03 0.69
CA HIS A 87 -0.74 6.81 1.42
C HIS A 87 -0.47 7.94 2.42
N ALA A 88 -0.71 9.20 2.01
CA ALA A 88 -0.62 10.37 2.90
C ALA A 88 -1.47 10.18 4.17
N GLN A 89 -2.73 9.81 3.99
CA GLN A 89 -3.67 9.57 5.09
C GLN A 89 -3.24 8.39 5.96
N GLY A 90 -2.77 7.30 5.34
CA GLY A 90 -2.26 6.12 6.05
C GLY A 90 -1.03 6.43 6.91
N VAL A 91 -0.07 7.20 6.39
CA VAL A 91 1.11 7.65 7.15
C VAL A 91 0.72 8.60 8.27
N ALA A 92 -0.13 9.60 7.99
CA ALA A 92 -0.58 10.56 8.99
C ALA A 92 -1.28 9.86 10.17
N TYR A 93 -2.25 8.98 9.87
CA TYR A 93 -2.99 8.24 10.90
C TYR A 93 -2.10 7.29 11.70
N ALA A 94 -1.26 6.49 11.02
CA ALA A 94 -0.35 5.57 11.70
C ALA A 94 0.62 6.30 12.64
N SER A 95 1.17 7.41 12.19
CA SER A 95 2.09 8.22 12.98
C SER A 95 1.40 8.86 14.18
N SER A 96 0.20 9.42 13.97
CA SER A 96 -0.59 10.04 15.05
C SER A 96 -0.89 9.06 16.19
N ILE A 97 -1.35 7.85 15.86
CA ILE A 97 -1.64 6.80 16.88
C ILE A 97 -0.38 6.38 17.63
N LEU A 98 0.76 6.35 16.96
CA LEU A 98 2.04 5.95 17.55
C LEU A 98 2.76 7.11 18.26
N GLY A 99 2.18 8.32 18.27
CA GLY A 99 2.77 9.51 18.88
C GLY A 99 4.02 10.01 18.14
N ILE A 100 4.10 9.79 16.82
CA ILE A 100 5.24 10.15 15.99
C ILE A 100 4.85 11.33 15.09
N GLU A 101 5.72 12.32 14.96
CA GLU A 101 5.51 13.42 14.04
C GLU A 101 5.60 12.94 12.59
N SER A 102 4.64 13.34 11.75
CA SER A 102 4.67 13.04 10.32
C SER A 102 4.61 14.31 9.48
N THR A 103 5.50 14.42 8.50
CA THR A 103 5.53 15.47 7.49
C THR A 103 5.09 14.89 6.15
N ILE A 104 3.99 15.42 5.61
CA ILE A 104 3.38 14.92 4.37
C ILE A 104 3.55 15.99 3.29
N VAL A 105 4.43 15.74 2.34
CA VAL A 105 4.69 16.67 1.24
C VAL A 105 3.73 16.40 0.09
N MET A 106 3.05 17.45 -0.37
CA MET A 106 2.03 17.39 -1.43
C MET A 106 2.27 18.51 -2.45
N PRO A 107 1.95 18.29 -3.73
CA PRO A 107 1.92 19.38 -4.72
C PRO A 107 0.98 20.52 -4.28
N LYS A 108 1.30 21.76 -4.62
CA LYS A 108 0.43 22.93 -4.37
C LYS A 108 -0.95 22.82 -5.05
N THR A 109 -1.01 22.03 -6.12
CA THR A 109 -2.24 21.72 -6.88
C THR A 109 -3.15 20.71 -6.20
N THR A 110 -2.75 20.16 -5.04
CA THR A 110 -3.55 19.17 -4.31
C THR A 110 -4.88 19.74 -3.88
N PRO A 111 -6.03 19.07 -4.17
CA PRO A 111 -7.34 19.54 -3.75
C PRO A 111 -7.43 19.74 -2.23
N TYR A 112 -8.05 20.82 -1.81
CA TYR A 112 -8.19 21.21 -0.40
C TYR A 112 -8.71 20.07 0.50
N LEU A 113 -9.71 19.32 0.04
CA LEU A 113 -10.28 18.20 0.81
C LEU A 113 -9.24 17.12 1.14
N LYS A 114 -8.30 16.84 0.24
CA LYS A 114 -7.23 15.83 0.47
C LYS A 114 -6.22 16.35 1.51
N VAL A 115 -5.86 17.62 1.42
CA VAL A 115 -4.99 18.30 2.41
C VAL A 115 -5.66 18.26 3.78
N GLN A 116 -6.93 18.65 3.85
CA GLN A 116 -7.68 18.70 5.10
C GLN A 116 -7.86 17.30 5.71
N SER A 117 -8.17 16.28 4.90
CA SER A 117 -8.29 14.90 5.38
C SER A 117 -6.98 14.41 6.01
N THR A 118 -5.83 14.72 5.39
CA THR A 118 -4.53 14.35 5.94
C THR A 118 -4.24 15.07 7.27
N LYS A 119 -4.58 16.36 7.37
CA LYS A 119 -4.46 17.11 8.63
C LYS A 119 -5.37 16.56 9.73
N ASN A 120 -6.59 16.16 9.38
CA ASN A 120 -7.54 15.56 10.33
C ASN A 120 -7.01 14.23 10.93
N TYR A 121 -6.16 13.52 10.20
CA TYR A 121 -5.44 12.35 10.69
C TYR A 121 -4.14 12.68 11.46
N GLY A 122 -3.86 13.96 11.72
CA GLY A 122 -2.71 14.40 12.52
C GLY A 122 -1.41 14.64 11.72
N GLY A 123 -1.46 14.61 10.38
CA GLY A 123 -0.28 14.87 9.55
C GLY A 123 0.03 16.35 9.37
N ASN A 124 1.30 16.74 9.51
CA ASN A 124 1.81 18.05 9.11
C ASN A 124 1.96 18.09 7.59
N THR A 125 1.16 18.92 6.92
CA THR A 125 1.19 19.00 5.46
C THR A 125 2.07 20.14 4.97
N VAL A 126 2.98 19.84 4.05
CA VAL A 126 3.83 20.79 3.34
C VAL A 126 3.40 20.81 1.87
N LEU A 127 2.97 21.97 1.38
CA LEU A 127 2.59 22.16 -0.03
C LEU A 127 3.80 22.69 -0.80
N PHE A 128 4.36 21.86 -1.71
CA PHE A 128 5.57 22.19 -2.44
C PHE A 128 5.48 21.77 -3.90
N GLY A 129 6.01 22.62 -4.80
CA GLY A 129 6.04 22.37 -6.23
C GLY A 129 4.68 22.33 -6.89
N SER A 130 4.65 21.93 -8.15
CA SER A 130 3.45 21.86 -9.00
C SER A 130 3.01 20.42 -9.32
N CYS A 131 3.92 19.45 -9.18
CA CYS A 131 3.69 18.04 -9.51
C CYS A 131 4.20 17.11 -8.40
N TYR A 132 3.98 15.81 -8.58
CA TYR A 132 4.41 14.79 -7.62
C TYR A 132 5.95 14.76 -7.48
N ASP A 133 6.68 14.91 -8.57
CA ASP A 133 8.15 14.82 -8.54
C ASP A 133 8.76 15.95 -7.72
N ASP A 134 8.22 17.18 -7.83
CA ASP A 134 8.66 18.31 -6.99
C ASP A 134 8.45 17.97 -5.50
N ALA A 135 7.26 17.47 -5.16
CA ALA A 135 6.93 17.11 -3.79
C ALA A 135 7.79 15.93 -3.28
N PHE A 136 8.13 14.99 -4.15
CA PHE A 136 9.01 13.87 -3.81
C PHE A 136 10.43 14.33 -3.53
N LEU A 137 10.98 15.21 -4.36
CA LEU A 137 12.32 15.78 -4.16
C LEU A 137 12.40 16.57 -2.85
N GLU A 138 11.36 17.35 -2.52
CA GLU A 138 11.29 18.06 -1.24
C GLU A 138 11.19 17.10 -0.05
N ALA A 139 10.40 16.03 -0.15
CA ALA A 139 10.36 15.01 0.89
C ALA A 139 11.72 14.34 1.11
N LYS A 140 12.48 14.09 0.03
CA LYS A 140 13.85 13.56 0.12
C LYS A 140 14.85 14.58 0.69
N ARG A 141 14.64 15.89 0.45
CA ARG A 141 15.43 16.94 1.10
C ARG A 141 15.18 16.93 2.62
N ILE A 142 13.91 16.89 3.04
CA ILE A 142 13.52 16.83 4.46
C ILE A 142 14.10 15.58 5.13
N GLU A 143 14.00 14.40 4.49
CA GLU A 143 14.63 13.17 4.97
C GLU A 143 16.12 13.38 5.27
N LYS A 144 16.85 13.98 4.34
CA LYS A 144 18.30 14.16 4.45
C LYS A 144 18.69 15.23 5.48
N GLU A 145 18.01 16.38 5.49
CA GLU A 145 18.40 17.54 6.31
C GLU A 145 17.89 17.43 7.74
N GLU A 146 16.67 16.89 7.94
CA GLU A 146 16.05 16.74 9.26
C GLU A 146 16.24 15.34 9.86
N GLY A 147 16.75 14.39 9.06
CA GLY A 147 16.97 13.01 9.47
C GLY A 147 15.69 12.23 9.72
N LYS A 148 14.53 12.71 9.21
CA LYS A 148 13.25 11.98 9.26
C LYS A 148 13.31 10.71 8.43
N VAL A 149 12.54 9.70 8.83
CA VAL A 149 12.47 8.45 8.07
C VAL A 149 11.48 8.58 6.91
N PHE A 150 11.95 8.36 5.68
CA PHE A 150 11.06 8.35 4.53
C PHE A 150 10.19 7.08 4.51
N ILE A 151 8.88 7.25 4.41
CA ILE A 151 7.91 6.15 4.31
C ILE A 151 7.47 6.00 2.85
N PRO A 152 8.00 5.00 2.12
CA PRO A 152 7.64 4.80 0.72
C PRO A 152 6.22 4.25 0.55
N PRO A 153 5.55 4.55 -0.57
CA PRO A 153 4.15 4.16 -0.77
C PRO A 153 3.94 2.69 -1.16
N PHE A 154 5.00 1.95 -1.58
CA PHE A 154 4.88 0.57 -2.09
C PHE A 154 6.20 -0.23 -2.12
N ASP A 155 7.33 0.35 -2.52
CA ASP A 155 8.60 -0.36 -2.75
C ASP A 155 9.42 -0.43 -1.44
N ASP A 156 8.95 -1.27 -0.54
CA ASP A 156 9.58 -1.54 0.75
C ASP A 156 8.96 -2.82 1.34
N PHE A 157 9.78 -3.70 1.88
CA PHE A 157 9.32 -5.00 2.37
C PHE A 157 8.35 -4.88 3.56
N ASP A 158 8.54 -3.92 4.47
CA ASP A 158 7.62 -3.73 5.59
C ASP A 158 6.25 -3.25 5.11
N ILE A 159 6.24 -2.36 4.08
CA ILE A 159 5.01 -1.95 3.40
C ILE A 159 4.34 -3.17 2.74
N ILE A 160 5.10 -3.94 1.96
CA ILE A 160 4.61 -5.13 1.26
C ILE A 160 4.03 -6.17 2.23
N TYR A 161 4.70 -6.45 3.35
CA TYR A 161 4.21 -7.39 4.36
C TYR A 161 2.94 -6.89 5.05
N GLY A 162 2.85 -5.60 5.33
CA GLY A 162 1.61 -4.99 5.84
C GLY A 162 0.44 -5.16 4.87
N GLN A 163 0.65 -4.93 3.57
CA GLN A 163 -0.37 -5.18 2.54
C GLN A 163 -0.68 -6.68 2.39
N GLY A 164 0.31 -7.56 2.61
CA GLY A 164 0.15 -9.01 2.61
C GLY A 164 -0.87 -9.53 3.64
N THR A 165 -1.14 -8.78 4.69
CA THR A 165 -2.18 -9.13 5.68
C THR A 165 -3.56 -9.27 5.05
N ILE A 166 -3.84 -8.57 3.95
CA ILE A 166 -5.06 -8.73 3.15
C ILE A 166 -5.13 -10.15 2.57
N GLY A 167 -4.01 -10.67 2.07
CA GLY A 167 -3.93 -12.03 1.56
C GLY A 167 -4.21 -13.08 2.64
N LEU A 168 -3.71 -12.86 3.87
CA LEU A 168 -4.03 -13.74 5.01
C LEU A 168 -5.53 -13.74 5.29
N GLU A 169 -6.15 -12.56 5.37
CA GLU A 169 -7.60 -12.43 5.65
C GLU A 169 -8.46 -13.05 4.54
N ILE A 170 -8.08 -12.86 3.24
CA ILE A 170 -8.81 -13.48 2.13
C ILE A 170 -8.78 -14.99 2.23
N LEU A 171 -7.60 -15.59 2.50
CA LEU A 171 -7.47 -17.05 2.56
C LEU A 171 -8.06 -17.67 3.82
N GLU A 172 -8.21 -16.90 4.90
CA GLU A 172 -8.99 -17.32 6.08
C GLU A 172 -10.50 -17.36 5.79
N ASP A 173 -11.00 -16.34 5.08
CA ASP A 173 -12.43 -16.20 4.80
C ASP A 173 -12.87 -17.03 3.56
N LEU A 174 -11.96 -17.30 2.60
CA LEU A 174 -12.20 -18.04 1.38
C LEU A 174 -10.98 -18.93 1.01
N PRO A 175 -10.75 -20.05 1.70
CA PRO A 175 -9.58 -20.89 1.51
C PRO A 175 -9.47 -21.53 0.12
N ASP A 176 -10.60 -21.75 -0.55
CA ASP A 176 -10.68 -22.41 -1.88
C ASP A 176 -10.74 -21.40 -3.03
N VAL A 177 -10.22 -20.17 -2.84
CA VAL A 177 -10.20 -19.17 -3.90
C VAL A 177 -9.28 -19.59 -5.06
N ASP A 178 -9.79 -19.51 -6.28
CA ASP A 178 -9.01 -19.84 -7.50
C ASP A 178 -8.20 -18.64 -8.01
N TYR A 179 -8.81 -17.45 -7.96
CA TYR A 179 -8.26 -16.21 -8.52
C TYR A 179 -8.34 -15.06 -7.53
N ILE A 180 -7.26 -14.31 -7.39
CA ILE A 180 -7.27 -13.02 -6.69
C ILE A 180 -6.91 -11.93 -7.69
N ILE A 181 -7.82 -10.97 -7.86
CA ILE A 181 -7.66 -9.84 -8.79
C ILE A 181 -7.29 -8.60 -7.97
N CYS A 182 -6.17 -7.97 -8.30
CA CYS A 182 -5.63 -6.82 -7.57
C CYS A 182 -5.43 -5.62 -8.49
N PRO A 183 -5.81 -4.40 -8.09
CA PRO A 183 -5.38 -3.20 -8.78
C PRO A 183 -3.88 -3.01 -8.60
N VAL A 184 -3.20 -2.58 -9.68
CA VAL A 184 -1.75 -2.38 -9.69
C VAL A 184 -1.42 -0.93 -9.99
N GLY A 185 -0.71 -0.28 -9.07
CA GLY A 185 0.04 0.93 -9.29
C GLY A 185 1.53 0.59 -9.17
N GLY A 186 2.18 1.00 -8.07
CA GLY A 186 3.57 0.67 -7.78
C GLY A 186 3.84 -0.77 -7.29
N GLY A 187 2.83 -1.65 -7.29
CA GLY A 187 3.00 -3.08 -7.07
C GLY A 187 2.97 -3.58 -5.62
N GLY A 188 3.04 -2.70 -4.60
CA GLY A 188 3.14 -3.14 -3.20
C GLY A 188 1.98 -4.01 -2.69
N LEU A 189 0.74 -3.72 -3.13
CA LEU A 189 -0.44 -4.52 -2.76
C LEU A 189 -0.38 -5.92 -3.37
N ILE A 190 -0.24 -6.00 -4.69
CA ILE A 190 -0.22 -7.28 -5.40
C ILE A 190 0.98 -8.13 -4.97
N SER A 191 2.13 -7.51 -4.69
CA SER A 191 3.31 -8.22 -4.17
C SER A 191 3.02 -8.84 -2.81
N GLY A 192 2.46 -8.09 -1.87
CA GLY A 192 2.11 -8.61 -0.54
C GLY A 192 1.10 -9.74 -0.60
N ILE A 193 0.01 -9.57 -1.34
CA ILE A 193 -1.00 -10.62 -1.54
C ILE A 193 -0.40 -11.84 -2.23
N SER A 194 0.42 -11.64 -3.28
CA SER A 194 1.04 -12.74 -4.02
C SER A 194 2.00 -13.54 -3.17
N LEU A 195 2.83 -12.89 -2.37
CA LEU A 195 3.76 -13.56 -1.46
C LEU A 195 3.03 -14.48 -0.48
N VAL A 196 1.93 -14.01 0.10
CA VAL A 196 1.10 -14.80 1.02
C VAL A 196 0.37 -15.93 0.28
N ALA A 197 -0.39 -15.57 -0.75
CA ALA A 197 -1.25 -16.53 -1.45
C ALA A 197 -0.44 -17.66 -2.09
N LYS A 198 0.64 -17.33 -2.81
CA LYS A 198 1.50 -18.32 -3.45
C LYS A 198 2.32 -19.18 -2.48
N SER A 199 2.57 -18.66 -1.29
CA SER A 199 3.24 -19.46 -0.25
C SER A 199 2.30 -20.48 0.37
N LEU A 200 1.03 -20.12 0.61
CA LEU A 200 0.02 -21.01 1.20
C LEU A 200 -0.58 -21.96 0.16
N ASN A 201 -0.94 -21.45 -1.01
CA ASN A 201 -1.47 -22.24 -2.12
C ASN A 201 -0.88 -21.77 -3.47
N PRO A 202 0.14 -22.45 -4.00
CA PRO A 202 0.75 -22.10 -5.30
C PRO A 202 -0.22 -22.14 -6.49
N GLY A 203 -1.34 -22.86 -6.36
CA GLY A 203 -2.36 -23.03 -7.40
C GLY A 203 -3.19 -21.75 -7.63
N ILE A 204 -3.32 -20.89 -6.63
CA ILE A 204 -4.08 -19.63 -6.75
C ILE A 204 -3.46 -18.75 -7.85
N LYS A 205 -4.29 -18.25 -8.76
CA LYS A 205 -3.86 -17.32 -9.80
C LYS A 205 -4.03 -15.88 -9.34
N ILE A 206 -2.97 -15.09 -9.43
CA ILE A 206 -2.99 -13.67 -9.08
C ILE A 206 -3.01 -12.86 -10.38
N ILE A 207 -4.01 -12.01 -10.52
CA ILE A 207 -4.21 -11.17 -11.70
C ILE A 207 -4.07 -9.71 -11.30
N GLY A 208 -3.07 -9.03 -11.89
CA GLY A 208 -2.91 -7.59 -11.76
C GLY A 208 -3.75 -6.86 -12.80
N VAL A 209 -4.46 -5.82 -12.37
CA VAL A 209 -5.21 -4.92 -13.27
C VAL A 209 -4.63 -3.53 -13.15
N GLN A 210 -4.23 -2.95 -14.27
CA GLN A 210 -3.64 -1.63 -14.35
C GLN A 210 -4.43 -0.77 -15.34
N ALA A 211 -4.51 0.55 -15.10
CA ALA A 211 -5.15 1.46 -16.01
C ALA A 211 -4.39 1.52 -17.35
N SER A 212 -5.08 1.43 -18.46
CA SER A 212 -4.48 1.50 -19.80
C SER A 212 -3.74 2.82 -20.06
N GLY A 213 -4.15 3.90 -19.41
CA GLY A 213 -3.47 5.19 -19.47
C GLY A 213 -2.21 5.30 -18.60
N ALA A 214 -1.85 4.25 -17.84
CA ALA A 214 -0.62 4.19 -17.01
C ALA A 214 -0.10 2.75 -16.87
N PRO A 215 0.27 2.06 -17.96
CA PRO A 215 0.56 0.63 -17.97
C PRO A 215 2.01 0.29 -17.60
N SER A 216 2.68 1.07 -16.76
CA SER A 216 4.12 0.93 -16.45
C SER A 216 4.51 -0.47 -15.98
N MET A 217 3.72 -1.09 -15.10
CA MET A 217 4.02 -2.43 -14.61
C MET A 217 3.78 -3.50 -15.68
N TYR A 218 2.71 -3.38 -16.44
CA TYR A 218 2.42 -4.27 -17.56
C TYR A 218 3.54 -4.23 -18.61
N GLU A 219 3.97 -3.04 -19.01
CA GLU A 219 5.09 -2.84 -19.93
C GLU A 219 6.40 -3.39 -19.37
N SER A 220 6.69 -3.15 -18.10
CA SER A 220 7.91 -3.62 -17.44
C SER A 220 7.98 -5.15 -17.40
N ILE A 221 6.87 -5.81 -17.10
CA ILE A 221 6.81 -7.29 -17.07
C ILE A 221 7.01 -7.86 -18.47
N ASN A 222 6.36 -7.28 -19.48
CA ASN A 222 6.46 -7.76 -20.87
C ASN A 222 7.87 -7.57 -21.46
N LYS A 223 8.56 -6.49 -21.10
CA LYS A 223 9.91 -6.19 -21.59
C LYS A 223 11.02 -6.83 -20.72
N GLY A 224 10.68 -7.29 -19.52
CA GLY A 224 11.67 -7.84 -18.58
C GLY A 224 12.60 -6.80 -17.97
N GLU A 225 12.27 -5.51 -18.08
CA GLU A 225 13.02 -4.38 -17.54
C GLU A 225 12.09 -3.30 -16.98
N ARG A 226 12.61 -2.45 -16.08
CA ARG A 226 11.83 -1.35 -15.51
C ARG A 226 11.55 -0.27 -16.55
N ILE A 227 10.28 -0.02 -16.83
CA ILE A 227 9.81 1.03 -17.73
C ILE A 227 9.28 2.21 -16.92
N THR A 228 9.78 3.41 -17.25
CA THR A 228 9.24 4.68 -16.78
C THR A 228 8.42 5.31 -17.90
N LEU A 229 7.17 5.65 -17.63
CA LEU A 229 6.30 6.31 -18.61
C LEU A 229 6.61 7.81 -18.66
N GLU A 230 6.70 8.36 -19.87
CA GLU A 230 6.87 9.81 -20.06
C GLU A 230 5.60 10.59 -19.70
N GLN A 231 4.43 9.98 -19.89
CA GLN A 231 3.14 10.59 -19.60
C GLN A 231 2.17 9.56 -19.02
N VAL A 232 1.31 10.03 -18.14
CA VAL A 232 0.25 9.25 -17.49
C VAL A 232 -1.09 9.93 -17.79
N ASN A 233 -2.04 9.19 -18.36
CA ASN A 233 -3.37 9.68 -18.69
C ASN A 233 -4.45 8.85 -17.97
N THR A 234 -4.57 9.05 -16.67
CA THR A 234 -5.57 8.37 -15.84
C THR A 234 -5.81 9.12 -14.55
N LEU A 235 -7.05 9.12 -14.08
CA LEU A 235 -7.39 9.62 -12.75
C LEU A 235 -7.02 8.63 -11.63
N SER A 236 -6.90 7.35 -11.97
CA SER A 236 -6.65 6.28 -10.99
C SER A 236 -5.24 6.30 -10.39
N LEU A 237 -4.25 6.80 -11.15
CA LEU A 237 -2.83 6.73 -10.80
C LEU A 237 -2.14 8.09 -10.97
N ILE A 238 -2.85 9.16 -10.67
CA ILE A 238 -2.38 10.53 -10.84
C ILE A 238 -1.09 10.86 -10.04
N HIS A 239 -0.67 9.96 -9.16
CA HIS A 239 0.44 10.13 -8.23
C HIS A 239 1.49 9.01 -8.33
N ILE A 240 1.52 8.27 -9.43
CA ILE A 240 2.51 7.22 -9.65
C ILE A 240 3.34 7.50 -10.90
#